data_096bbc9ceb8597e2fa4b3500d0dadc43
#
_entry.id   096bbc9ceb8597e2fa4b3500d0dadc43
#
_cell.length_a   1.000
_cell.length_b   1.000
_cell.length_c   1.000
_cell.angle_alpha   90.00
_cell.angle_beta   90.00
_cell.angle_gamma   90.00
#
_symmetry.space_group_name_H-M   'P 1'
#
loop_
_entity.id
_entity.type
_entity.pdbx_description
1 polymer ?
#
loop_
_entity_poly.entity_id
_entity_poly.type
_entity_poly.pdbx_seq_one_letter_code
_entity_poly.pdbx_strand_id
1 'polypeptide(L)'
;YEDYEWIKGLGMGFSDKISQGAGSLWQRTHTSTMNMGTGFISTYLDKIEAMDNVQIITEATAKSLVKDGDKVTAVKCVDQQGNEFTATANQGVILSTGGFAANSKMVQEYNTSGKWDDLSKVMTTNRTSCSQGDGITMAAEIGASLTDMEQIQLLYLGNTKDGQLTKYPPRDVNGTDQIIFINNQGERFVRED
;
A
#
# COMPACT_ATOMS: atom_id res chain seq x y z
N TYR A 1 -17.54 -10.15 -0.92
CA TYR A 1 -17.67 -11.58 -0.57
C TYR A 1 -17.05 -12.47 -1.67
N GLU A 2 -17.27 -12.14 -2.93
CA GLU A 2 -16.74 -12.90 -4.07
C GLU A 2 -15.22 -12.97 -4.07
N ASP A 3 -14.54 -11.86 -3.85
CA ASP A 3 -13.07 -11.79 -3.77
C ASP A 3 -12.50 -12.65 -2.63
N TYR A 4 -13.20 -12.69 -1.48
CA TYR A 4 -12.81 -13.55 -0.36
C TYR A 4 -12.91 -15.04 -0.73
N GLU A 5 -14.02 -15.46 -1.33
CA GLU A 5 -14.21 -16.86 -1.76
C GLU A 5 -13.23 -17.22 -2.89
N TRP A 6 -12.96 -16.29 -3.79
CA TRP A 6 -11.99 -16.49 -4.87
C TRP A 6 -10.59 -16.74 -4.31
N ILE A 7 -10.08 -15.87 -3.43
CA ILE A 7 -8.72 -16.02 -2.92
C ILE A 7 -8.59 -17.22 -1.97
N LYS A 8 -9.66 -17.55 -1.23
CA LYS A 8 -9.75 -18.78 -0.45
C LYS A 8 -9.70 -20.01 -1.34
N GLY A 9 -10.40 -19.98 -2.48
CA GLY A 9 -10.34 -21.01 -3.52
C GLY A 9 -8.95 -21.18 -4.15
N LEU A 10 -8.11 -20.15 -4.13
CA LEU A 10 -6.70 -20.24 -4.50
C LEU A 10 -5.83 -20.94 -3.44
N GLY A 11 -6.36 -21.20 -2.24
CA GLY A 11 -5.65 -21.88 -1.16
C GLY A 11 -5.22 -20.98 -0.01
N MET A 12 -5.62 -19.71 0.00
CA MET A 12 -5.29 -18.81 1.11
C MET A 12 -6.02 -19.20 2.39
N GLY A 13 -5.27 -19.33 3.50
CA GLY A 13 -5.82 -19.58 4.82
C GLY A 13 -6.29 -18.30 5.51
N PHE A 14 -7.49 -18.34 6.08
CA PHE A 14 -8.05 -17.26 6.89
C PHE A 14 -8.35 -17.73 8.30
N SER A 15 -8.27 -16.81 9.27
CA SER A 15 -8.74 -17.03 10.63
C SER A 15 -10.26 -17.15 10.65
N ASP A 16 -10.78 -18.01 11.53
CA ASP A 16 -12.22 -18.13 11.77
C ASP A 16 -12.82 -16.91 12.48
N LYS A 17 -11.96 -16.07 13.09
CA LYS A 17 -12.39 -14.82 13.73
C LYS A 17 -12.53 -13.71 12.70
N ILE A 18 -13.69 -13.10 12.65
CA ILE A 18 -13.92 -11.84 11.93
C ILE A 18 -13.56 -10.69 12.87
N SER A 19 -12.69 -9.81 12.42
CA SER A 19 -12.25 -8.63 13.18
C SER A 19 -12.84 -7.34 12.62
N GLN A 20 -12.65 -6.25 13.35
CA GLN A 20 -13.02 -4.92 12.92
C GLN A 20 -11.74 -4.13 12.64
N GLY A 21 -11.57 -3.68 11.41
CA GLY A 21 -10.50 -2.77 11.04
C GLY A 21 -10.79 -1.34 11.50
N ALA A 22 -9.75 -0.53 11.69
CA ALA A 22 -9.89 0.89 11.97
C ALA A 22 -10.75 1.58 10.88
N GLY A 23 -11.73 2.38 11.30
CA GLY A 23 -12.69 3.03 10.41
C GLY A 23 -13.84 2.17 9.91
N SER A 24 -13.91 0.88 10.29
CA SER A 24 -15.06 0.02 9.98
C SER A 24 -16.17 0.21 11.00
N LEU A 25 -17.42 0.29 10.54
CA LEU A 25 -18.58 0.43 11.41
C LEU A 25 -18.94 -0.87 12.14
N TRP A 26 -18.48 -2.02 11.64
CA TRP A 26 -18.73 -3.35 12.22
C TRP A 26 -17.65 -4.35 11.82
N GLN A 27 -17.67 -5.51 12.46
CA GLN A 27 -16.76 -6.63 12.17
C GLN A 27 -16.99 -7.16 10.75
N ARG A 28 -15.99 -7.03 9.89
CA ARG A 28 -16.01 -7.48 8.49
C ARG A 28 -14.64 -7.83 7.92
N THR A 29 -13.60 -7.78 8.75
CA THR A 29 -12.24 -8.00 8.32
C THR A 29 -11.84 -9.46 8.48
N HIS A 30 -11.54 -10.11 7.35
CA HIS A 30 -10.96 -11.45 7.29
C HIS A 30 -9.44 -11.34 7.38
N THR A 31 -8.86 -12.00 8.37
CA THR A 31 -7.41 -11.93 8.62
C THR A 31 -6.75 -13.21 8.14
N SER A 32 -5.66 -13.06 7.37
CA SER A 32 -4.82 -14.20 6.98
C SER A 32 -4.28 -14.94 8.20
N THR A 33 -4.15 -16.27 8.10
CA THR A 33 -3.44 -17.09 9.08
C THR A 33 -1.93 -16.85 9.08
N MET A 34 -1.39 -16.28 8.00
CA MET A 34 0.00 -15.86 7.88
C MET A 34 0.17 -14.38 8.25
N ASN A 35 1.36 -14.00 8.68
CA ASN A 35 1.64 -12.62 9.11
C ASN A 35 1.56 -11.62 7.96
N MET A 36 0.90 -10.49 8.19
CA MET A 36 0.84 -9.34 7.27
C MET A 36 0.35 -9.75 5.87
N GLY A 37 0.98 -9.25 4.82
CA GLY A 37 0.68 -9.59 3.43
C GLY A 37 1.27 -10.91 2.93
N THR A 38 2.00 -11.65 3.76
CA THR A 38 2.70 -12.88 3.35
C THR A 38 1.75 -13.93 2.78
N GLY A 39 0.56 -14.09 3.39
CA GLY A 39 -0.44 -15.04 2.92
C GLY A 39 -0.89 -14.77 1.49
N PHE A 40 -1.11 -13.51 1.15
CA PHE A 40 -1.48 -13.12 -0.22
C PHE A 40 -0.36 -13.41 -1.20
N ILE A 41 0.86 -12.96 -0.88
CA ILE A 41 2.02 -13.12 -1.77
C ILE A 41 2.34 -14.59 -2.01
N SER A 42 2.42 -15.42 -0.96
CA SER A 42 2.71 -16.85 -1.14
C SER A 42 1.63 -17.55 -1.93
N THR A 43 0.34 -17.28 -1.65
CA THR A 43 -0.78 -17.90 -2.40
C THR A 43 -0.72 -17.55 -3.89
N TYR A 44 -0.41 -16.30 -4.23
CA TYR A 44 -0.29 -15.89 -5.63
C TYR A 44 0.95 -16.48 -6.30
N LEU A 45 2.10 -16.51 -5.61
CA LEU A 45 3.33 -17.09 -6.14
C LEU A 45 3.16 -18.57 -6.45
N ASP A 46 2.56 -19.36 -5.55
CA ASP A 46 2.29 -20.79 -5.76
C ASP A 46 1.44 -21.02 -7.02
N LYS A 47 0.53 -20.10 -7.35
CA LYS A 47 -0.28 -20.20 -8.56
C LYS A 47 0.48 -19.77 -9.83
N ILE A 48 1.24 -18.69 -9.73
CA ILE A 48 1.99 -18.12 -10.85
C ILE A 48 3.12 -19.05 -11.27
N GLU A 49 3.83 -19.67 -10.33
CA GLU A 49 4.90 -20.64 -10.61
C GLU A 49 4.42 -21.86 -11.38
N ALA A 50 3.13 -22.18 -11.31
CA ALA A 50 2.51 -23.25 -12.09
C ALA A 50 2.05 -22.80 -13.50
N MET A 51 2.29 -21.54 -13.89
CA MET A 51 1.84 -20.97 -15.16
C MET A 51 3.02 -20.77 -16.13
N ASP A 52 3.04 -21.49 -17.24
CA ASP A 52 4.09 -21.39 -18.26
C ASP A 52 4.09 -20.04 -19.03
N ASN A 53 2.99 -19.32 -18.98
CA ASN A 53 2.78 -18.05 -19.69
C ASN A 53 3.01 -16.80 -18.83
N VAL A 54 3.51 -16.95 -17.61
CA VAL A 54 3.82 -15.84 -16.70
C VAL A 54 5.31 -15.80 -16.39
N GLN A 55 5.91 -14.64 -16.50
CA GLN A 55 7.29 -14.39 -16.14
C GLN A 55 7.37 -13.35 -15.02
N ILE A 56 8.05 -13.68 -13.93
CA ILE A 56 8.36 -12.73 -12.86
C ILE A 56 9.80 -12.27 -13.05
N ILE A 57 9.99 -10.95 -13.18
CA ILE A 57 11.30 -10.32 -13.24
C ILE A 57 11.47 -9.52 -11.94
N THR A 58 12.33 -10.00 -11.08
CA THR A 58 12.69 -9.32 -9.83
C THR A 58 13.92 -8.44 -10.03
N GLU A 59 14.20 -7.57 -9.04
CA GLU A 59 15.40 -6.72 -9.04
C GLU A 59 15.49 -5.80 -10.27
N ALA A 60 14.34 -5.47 -10.84
CA ALA A 60 14.17 -4.56 -11.96
C ALA A 60 13.34 -3.35 -11.55
N THR A 61 13.90 -2.17 -11.77
CA THR A 61 13.22 -0.90 -11.47
C THR A 61 12.60 -0.33 -12.74
N ALA A 62 11.28 -0.17 -12.76
CA ALA A 62 10.60 0.59 -13.81
C ALA A 62 10.98 2.07 -13.70
N LYS A 63 11.33 2.69 -14.81
CA LYS A 63 11.79 4.08 -14.89
C LYS A 63 10.83 4.99 -15.63
N SER A 64 10.19 4.51 -16.69
CA SER A 64 9.24 5.31 -17.46
C SER A 64 8.30 4.41 -18.25
N LEU A 65 7.14 4.96 -18.59
CA LEU A 65 6.19 4.38 -19.52
C LEU A 65 6.46 4.91 -20.93
N VAL A 66 6.34 4.04 -21.93
CA VAL A 66 6.44 4.43 -23.34
C VAL A 66 5.05 4.52 -23.92
N LYS A 67 4.74 5.68 -24.51
CA LYS A 67 3.45 5.97 -25.13
C LYS A 67 3.63 6.16 -26.65
N ASP A 68 2.75 5.56 -27.43
CA ASP A 68 2.61 5.79 -28.87
C ASP A 68 1.17 6.20 -29.14
N GLY A 69 0.98 7.44 -29.57
CA GLY A 69 -0.33 8.07 -29.62
C GLY A 69 -1.00 8.06 -28.23
N ASP A 70 -2.15 7.44 -28.11
CA ASP A 70 -2.90 7.31 -26.85
C ASP A 70 -2.68 5.97 -26.14
N LYS A 71 -1.84 5.10 -26.68
CA LYS A 71 -1.59 3.77 -26.14
C LYS A 71 -0.25 3.67 -25.43
N VAL A 72 -0.24 3.10 -24.24
CA VAL A 72 1.01 2.73 -23.54
C VAL A 72 1.47 1.39 -24.11
N THR A 73 2.67 1.38 -24.67
CA THR A 73 3.21 0.25 -25.46
C THR A 73 4.38 -0.47 -24.81
N ALA A 74 5.02 0.16 -23.79
CA ALA A 74 6.13 -0.48 -23.10
C ALA A 74 6.44 0.17 -21.76
N VAL A 75 7.26 -0.51 -20.97
CA VAL A 75 7.89 0.01 -19.75
C VAL A 75 9.42 -0.05 -19.92
N LYS A 76 10.12 1.05 -19.70
CA LYS A 76 11.58 1.05 -19.60
C LYS A 76 11.99 0.71 -18.17
N CYS A 77 12.91 -0.22 -18.05
CA CYS A 77 13.39 -0.74 -16.78
C CYS A 77 14.91 -0.74 -16.71
N VAL A 78 15.43 -0.78 -15.49
CA VAL A 78 16.87 -0.92 -15.20
C VAL A 78 17.04 -2.05 -14.19
N ASP A 79 17.94 -2.99 -14.48
CA ASP A 79 18.31 -4.08 -13.57
C ASP A 79 19.27 -3.61 -12.46
N GLN A 80 19.63 -4.51 -11.53
CA GLN A 80 20.58 -4.21 -10.46
C GLN A 80 22.00 -3.88 -10.96
N GLN A 81 22.37 -4.36 -12.13
CA GLN A 81 23.68 -4.10 -12.75
C GLN A 81 23.72 -2.74 -13.49
N GLY A 82 22.57 -2.07 -13.58
CA GLY A 82 22.43 -0.80 -14.29
C GLY A 82 22.16 -0.96 -15.79
N ASN A 83 21.89 -2.16 -16.28
CA ASN A 83 21.53 -2.38 -17.67
C ASN A 83 20.08 -1.97 -17.92
N GLU A 84 19.87 -1.22 -18.98
CA GLU A 84 18.53 -0.83 -19.41
C GLU A 84 17.90 -1.92 -20.28
N PHE A 85 16.63 -2.17 -20.07
CA PHE A 85 15.82 -3.02 -20.94
C PHE A 85 14.40 -2.47 -21.07
N THR A 86 13.69 -2.93 -22.08
CA THR A 86 12.32 -2.50 -22.37
C THR A 86 11.40 -3.71 -22.38
N ALA A 87 10.38 -3.69 -21.53
CA ALA A 87 9.29 -4.67 -21.55
C ALA A 87 8.17 -4.14 -22.46
N THR A 88 7.99 -4.78 -23.60
CA THR A 88 6.93 -4.41 -24.57
C THR A 88 5.58 -4.96 -24.12
N ALA A 89 4.53 -4.14 -24.20
CA ALA A 89 3.17 -4.48 -23.83
C ALA A 89 2.27 -4.51 -25.07
N ASN A 90 1.79 -5.68 -25.46
CA ASN A 90 0.91 -5.85 -26.62
C ASN A 90 -0.54 -5.41 -26.32
N GLN A 91 -1.01 -5.63 -25.09
CA GLN A 91 -2.37 -5.31 -24.66
C GLN A 91 -2.41 -4.04 -23.80
N GLY A 92 -1.48 -3.86 -22.89
CA GLY A 92 -1.43 -2.73 -21.97
C GLY A 92 -0.49 -2.98 -20.81
N VAL A 93 -0.39 -1.99 -19.92
CA VAL A 93 0.42 -2.03 -18.71
C VAL A 93 -0.49 -1.84 -17.49
N ILE A 94 -0.38 -2.73 -16.51
CA ILE A 94 -1.07 -2.60 -15.22
C ILE A 94 -0.08 -2.02 -14.22
N LEU A 95 -0.42 -0.86 -13.63
CA LEU A 95 0.35 -0.23 -12.56
C LEU A 95 -0.17 -0.69 -11.21
N SER A 96 0.62 -1.49 -10.50
CA SER A 96 0.35 -1.97 -9.14
C SER A 96 1.48 -1.61 -8.18
N THR A 97 2.09 -0.45 -8.38
CA THR A 97 3.30 0.01 -7.70
C THR A 97 3.07 0.58 -6.30
N GLY A 98 1.83 0.54 -5.82
CA GLY A 98 1.43 1.15 -4.56
C GLY A 98 1.30 2.68 -4.64
N GLY A 99 1.19 3.30 -3.48
CA GLY A 99 1.04 4.74 -3.33
C GLY A 99 2.37 5.47 -3.06
N PHE A 100 2.28 6.62 -2.38
CA PHE A 100 3.42 7.49 -2.10
C PHE A 100 3.65 7.77 -0.61
N ALA A 101 3.06 6.97 0.28
CA ALA A 101 3.11 7.21 1.73
C ALA A 101 4.53 7.20 2.33
N ALA A 102 5.52 6.63 1.66
CA ALA A 102 6.91 6.67 2.09
C ALA A 102 7.71 7.85 1.51
N ASN A 103 7.10 8.66 0.65
CA ASN A 103 7.67 9.87 0.08
C ASN A 103 7.10 11.11 0.78
N SER A 104 7.73 11.54 1.88
CA SER A 104 7.25 12.67 2.69
C SER A 104 7.16 13.98 1.89
N LYS A 105 8.03 14.16 0.88
CA LYS A 105 7.98 15.32 -0.01
C LYS A 105 6.70 15.31 -0.84
N MET A 106 6.36 14.16 -1.44
CA MET A 106 5.14 14.00 -2.24
C MET A 106 3.89 14.08 -1.36
N VAL A 107 3.95 13.51 -0.14
CA VAL A 107 2.86 13.65 0.86
C VAL A 107 2.61 15.13 1.17
N GLN A 108 3.65 15.93 1.41
CA GLN A 108 3.48 17.35 1.68
C GLN A 108 3.03 18.13 0.45
N GLU A 109 3.51 17.79 -0.73
CA GLU A 109 3.12 18.41 -2.00
C GLU A 109 1.61 18.28 -2.26
N TYR A 110 1.06 17.10 -1.99
CA TYR A 110 -0.37 16.84 -2.16
C TYR A 110 -1.23 17.16 -0.92
N ASN A 111 -0.66 17.69 0.16
CA ASN A 111 -1.41 18.16 1.32
C ASN A 111 -2.10 19.51 1.04
N THR A 112 -3.03 19.51 0.10
CA THR A 112 -3.69 20.72 -0.42
C THR A 112 -5.12 20.94 0.08
N SER A 113 -5.68 19.96 0.79
CA SER A 113 -7.07 20.00 1.27
C SER A 113 -7.33 20.99 2.41
N GLY A 114 -6.27 21.49 3.05
CA GLY A 114 -6.37 22.27 4.31
C GLY A 114 -6.81 21.44 5.53
N LYS A 115 -6.94 20.12 5.38
CA LYS A 115 -7.33 19.20 6.44
C LYS A 115 -6.20 18.93 7.44
N TRP A 116 -4.97 18.98 6.97
CA TRP A 116 -3.79 18.72 7.77
C TRP A 116 -2.84 19.91 7.74
N ASP A 117 -2.17 20.13 8.87
CA ASP A 117 -1.05 21.06 8.97
C ASP A 117 0.17 20.52 8.18
N ASP A 118 1.38 21.01 8.47
CA ASP A 118 2.61 20.57 7.83
C ASP A 118 2.89 19.07 8.05
N LEU A 119 2.82 18.26 7.00
CA LEU A 119 3.11 16.84 6.99
C LEU A 119 4.56 16.49 6.61
N SER A 120 5.41 17.48 6.35
CA SER A 120 6.79 17.26 5.91
C SER A 120 7.65 16.45 6.90
N LYS A 121 7.29 16.44 8.17
CA LYS A 121 7.98 15.74 9.26
C LYS A 121 7.27 14.47 9.74
N VAL A 122 6.14 14.13 9.13
CA VAL A 122 5.42 12.92 9.49
C VAL A 122 6.17 11.70 8.97
N MET A 123 6.39 10.74 9.85
CA MET A 123 7.05 9.49 9.48
C MET A 123 6.06 8.54 8.81
N THR A 124 6.57 7.73 7.89
CA THR A 124 5.77 6.73 7.20
C THR A 124 5.64 5.44 8.00
N THR A 125 4.48 4.79 7.89
CA THR A 125 4.26 3.40 8.37
C THR A 125 4.72 2.36 7.36
N ASN A 126 5.09 2.77 6.16
CA ASN A 126 5.57 1.92 5.08
C ASN A 126 7.10 1.79 5.13
N ARG A 127 7.62 0.76 4.48
CA ARG A 127 9.07 0.66 4.26
C ARG A 127 9.50 1.81 3.36
N THR A 128 10.59 2.48 3.71
CA THR A 128 11.12 3.62 2.95
C THR A 128 11.58 3.28 1.53
N SER A 129 11.82 2.00 1.24
CA SER A 129 12.12 1.51 -0.10
C SER A 129 10.88 1.21 -0.96
N CYS A 130 9.68 1.36 -0.41
CA CYS A 130 8.41 1.09 -1.07
C CYS A 130 7.50 2.32 -1.00
N SER A 131 6.44 2.34 -1.77
CA SER A 131 5.41 3.40 -1.74
C SER A 131 6.00 4.81 -1.93
N GLN A 132 6.90 4.96 -2.91
CA GLN A 132 7.56 6.22 -3.25
C GLN A 132 6.78 7.06 -4.28
N GLY A 133 5.71 6.51 -4.85
CA GLY A 133 4.90 7.18 -5.87
C GLY A 133 5.42 7.01 -7.30
N ASP A 134 6.31 6.06 -7.54
CA ASP A 134 6.98 5.88 -8.85
C ASP A 134 5.97 5.68 -9.98
N GLY A 135 4.99 4.80 -9.81
CA GLY A 135 3.98 4.55 -10.85
C GLY A 135 3.07 5.75 -11.09
N ILE A 136 2.74 6.50 -10.03
CA ILE A 136 1.96 7.74 -10.13
C ILE A 136 2.74 8.77 -10.95
N THR A 137 4.02 8.95 -10.65
CA THR A 137 4.90 9.86 -11.37
C THR A 137 5.03 9.47 -12.85
N MET A 138 5.35 8.21 -13.13
CA MET A 138 5.45 7.70 -14.50
C MET A 138 4.14 7.88 -15.29
N ALA A 139 2.99 7.67 -14.66
CA ALA A 139 1.69 7.87 -15.30
C ALA A 139 1.40 9.33 -15.59
N ALA A 140 1.70 10.23 -14.64
CA ALA A 140 1.54 11.68 -14.81
C ALA A 140 2.45 12.23 -15.93
N GLU A 141 3.68 11.75 -16.06
CA GLU A 141 4.63 12.15 -17.11
C GLU A 141 4.11 11.87 -18.52
N ILE A 142 3.27 10.86 -18.69
CA ILE A 142 2.63 10.55 -19.99
C ILE A 142 1.23 11.13 -20.14
N GLY A 143 0.81 12.00 -19.22
CA GLY A 143 -0.44 12.75 -19.27
C GLY A 143 -1.64 12.08 -18.60
N ALA A 144 -1.45 11.14 -17.70
CA ALA A 144 -2.54 10.60 -16.88
C ALA A 144 -3.05 11.66 -15.91
N SER A 145 -4.36 11.72 -15.73
CA SER A 145 -4.99 12.55 -14.70
C SER A 145 -4.84 11.92 -13.32
N LEU A 146 -4.51 12.74 -12.33
CA LEU A 146 -4.46 12.34 -10.93
C LEU A 146 -5.71 12.85 -10.21
N THR A 147 -6.27 12.03 -9.33
CA THR A 147 -7.44 12.39 -8.51
C THR A 147 -7.22 11.94 -7.07
N ASP A 148 -7.87 12.64 -6.14
CA ASP A 148 -7.87 12.32 -4.70
C ASP A 148 -6.48 12.25 -4.05
N MET A 149 -5.48 12.90 -4.63
CA MET A 149 -4.10 12.87 -4.14
C MET A 149 -3.96 13.48 -2.74
N GLU A 150 -4.86 14.39 -2.36
CA GLU A 150 -4.92 15.03 -1.06
C GLU A 150 -5.58 14.15 0.03
N GLN A 151 -6.09 12.97 -0.33
CA GLN A 151 -6.70 12.02 0.61
C GLN A 151 -5.63 11.23 1.38
N ILE A 152 -4.96 11.92 2.29
CA ILE A 152 -3.87 11.36 3.09
C ILE A 152 -4.43 10.77 4.39
N GLN A 153 -4.10 9.52 4.68
CA GLN A 153 -4.45 8.86 5.93
C GLN A 153 -3.31 8.97 6.93
N LEU A 154 -3.58 9.55 8.09
CA LEU A 154 -2.68 9.52 9.23
C LEU A 154 -3.06 8.37 10.17
N LEU A 155 -2.04 7.61 10.59
CA LEU A 155 -2.19 6.52 11.55
C LEU A 155 -1.52 6.92 12.86
N TYR A 156 -2.27 6.86 13.96
CA TYR A 156 -1.84 7.29 15.29
C TYR A 156 -0.97 6.26 16.05
N LEU A 157 -0.77 5.07 15.48
CA LEU A 157 -0.05 3.95 16.13
C LEU A 157 1.41 3.83 15.67
N GLY A 158 1.99 4.87 15.14
CA GLY A 158 3.38 4.88 14.69
C GLY A 158 4.38 4.90 15.84
N ASN A 159 5.46 4.12 15.69
CA ASN A 159 6.62 4.20 16.56
C ASN A 159 7.34 5.54 16.34
N THR A 160 7.69 6.24 17.42
CA THR A 160 8.37 7.54 17.35
C THR A 160 9.79 7.51 16.80
N LYS A 161 10.41 6.33 16.65
CA LYS A 161 11.77 6.19 16.11
C LYS A 161 11.79 6.10 14.58
N ASP A 162 10.86 5.35 14.00
CA ASP A 162 10.88 4.98 12.59
C ASP A 162 9.51 5.07 11.89
N GLY A 163 8.47 5.47 12.62
CA GLY A 163 7.10 5.57 12.10
C GLY A 163 6.41 4.23 11.85
N GLN A 164 7.09 3.11 12.02
CA GLN A 164 6.49 1.80 11.78
C GLN A 164 5.31 1.56 12.72
N LEU A 165 4.28 0.88 12.22
CA LEU A 165 3.12 0.52 13.03
C LEU A 165 3.55 -0.31 14.22
N THR A 166 3.16 0.11 15.42
CA THR A 166 3.38 -0.65 16.64
C THR A 166 2.44 -1.85 16.66
N LYS A 167 2.83 -2.90 17.40
CA LYS A 167 1.96 -4.06 17.62
C LYS A 167 0.82 -3.78 18.63
N TYR A 168 0.70 -2.56 19.11
CA TYR A 168 -0.33 -2.11 20.04
C TYR A 168 -1.26 -1.12 19.35
N PRO A 169 -2.55 -1.13 19.67
CA PRO A 169 -3.19 -1.95 20.72
C PRO A 169 -3.20 -3.45 20.36
N PRO A 170 -3.41 -4.31 21.37
CA PRO A 170 -3.52 -5.76 21.15
C PRO A 170 -4.54 -6.04 20.06
N ARG A 171 -4.24 -6.97 19.15
CA ARG A 171 -5.12 -7.35 18.01
C ARG A 171 -6.50 -7.87 18.45
N ASP A 172 -6.70 -8.10 19.73
CA ASP A 172 -7.95 -8.59 20.32
C ASP A 172 -8.94 -7.46 20.66
N VAL A 173 -8.56 -6.19 20.46
CA VAL A 173 -9.45 -5.06 20.67
C VAL A 173 -10.28 -4.85 19.39
N ASN A 174 -11.57 -5.03 19.50
CA ASN A 174 -12.53 -4.85 18.41
C ASN A 174 -12.97 -3.38 18.37
N GLY A 175 -12.23 -2.57 17.62
CA GLY A 175 -12.55 -1.16 17.41
C GLY A 175 -11.87 -0.21 18.42
N THR A 176 -11.99 1.06 18.15
CA THR A 176 -11.42 2.15 18.96
C THR A 176 -12.25 2.48 20.20
N ASP A 177 -13.48 2.00 20.27
CA ASP A 177 -14.42 2.14 21.39
C ASP A 177 -13.95 1.47 22.69
N GLN A 178 -12.93 0.60 22.61
CA GLN A 178 -12.32 -0.08 23.76
C GLN A 178 -10.96 0.52 24.18
N ILE A 179 -10.56 1.63 23.58
CA ILE A 179 -9.26 2.26 23.79
C ILE A 179 -9.50 3.71 24.17
N ILE A 180 -8.73 4.19 25.13
CA ILE A 180 -8.61 5.63 25.42
C ILE A 180 -7.15 6.06 25.32
N PHE A 181 -6.90 7.23 24.73
CA PHE A 181 -5.58 7.85 24.71
C PHE A 181 -5.44 8.81 25.87
N ILE A 182 -4.40 8.59 26.67
CA ILE A 182 -4.07 9.45 27.80
C ILE A 182 -2.69 10.08 27.62
N ASN A 183 -2.52 11.30 28.10
CA ASN A 183 -1.23 11.97 28.17
C ASN A 183 -0.39 11.47 29.38
N ASN A 184 0.80 12.05 29.56
CA ASN A 184 1.68 11.69 30.69
C ASN A 184 1.11 12.05 32.05
N GLN A 185 0.08 12.89 32.13
CA GLN A 185 -0.65 13.26 33.35
C GLN A 185 -1.82 12.31 33.64
N GLY A 186 -2.10 11.35 32.74
CA GLY A 186 -3.21 10.41 32.83
C GLY A 186 -4.55 11.00 32.37
N GLU A 187 -4.53 12.11 31.65
CA GLU A 187 -5.73 12.80 31.16
C GLU A 187 -6.03 12.38 29.70
N ARG A 188 -7.28 12.11 29.39
CA ARG A 188 -7.74 11.91 28.01
C ARG A 188 -7.64 13.24 27.25
N PHE A 189 -6.99 13.24 26.09
CA PHE A 189 -6.69 14.47 25.35
C PHE A 189 -7.23 14.49 23.93
N VAL A 190 -7.82 13.39 23.45
CA VAL A 190 -8.34 13.25 22.08
C VAL A 190 -9.54 12.31 22.07
N ARG A 191 -10.39 12.44 21.07
CA ARG A 191 -11.40 11.42 20.72
C ARG A 191 -10.72 10.35 19.86
N GLU A 192 -11.04 9.09 20.13
CA GLU A 192 -10.43 7.92 19.48
C GLU A 192 -11.18 7.44 18.23
N ASP A 193 -12.34 8.03 17.94
CA ASP A 193 -13.25 7.72 16.82
C ASP A 193 -13.05 8.63 15.58
#